data_4b825b5e91c0b75f04162a393283608f
#
_entry.id   4b825b5e91c0b75f04162a393283608f
#
_cell.length_a   1.000
_cell.length_b   1.000
_cell.length_c   1.000
_cell.angle_alpha   90.00
_cell.angle_beta   90.00
_cell.angle_gamma   90.00
#
_symmetry.space_group_name_H-M   'P 1'
#
loop_
_entity.id
_entity.type
_entity.pdbx_description
1 polymer ?
#
loop_
_entity_poly.entity_id
_entity_poly.type
_entity_poly.pdbx_seq_one_letter_code
_entity_poly.pdbx_strand_id
1 'polypeptide(L)'
;MSDTAKVIEMLQADMRDEHAAIIQYLQHAYAIGEGEEACEIEAIARDEMRHFDWLAEAIVELGGKPDMTRGFVDLEGNGPGEWMGRDVQAEERAIAQYKAHIAAIDDPKIKRLLRRILHDEEAHRGDFTKLADELVDAEAAGPLGARTGAGAPPRTLDILQAGVQHEYSVILQYLYHSFVMPNCEVSRELEMQAINEMQHMGWLAEKVAEMGGHPLMEHTELALEGTPAEMLKADIAAEQAVTDDYTRQIGEIEDADLRDLLARIRDHEVYHDELFRDLLEEVKGKSGVGGCTVGSLMDE
;
A
#
# COMPACT_ATOMS: atom_id res chain seq x y z
N MET A 1 -17.36 23.83 -11.26
CA MET A 1 -16.82 23.21 -10.01
C MET A 1 -16.34 24.35 -9.11
N SER A 2 -16.48 24.24 -7.79
CA SER A 2 -15.80 25.15 -6.85
C SER A 2 -14.28 25.01 -6.97
N ASP A 3 -13.51 26.02 -6.54
CA ASP A 3 -12.04 25.90 -6.55
C ASP A 3 -11.58 24.73 -5.67
N THR A 4 -12.22 24.50 -4.52
CA THR A 4 -11.98 23.33 -3.66
C THR A 4 -12.18 21.99 -4.39
N ALA A 5 -13.26 21.85 -5.19
CA ALA A 5 -13.51 20.60 -5.93
C ALA A 5 -12.43 20.31 -6.98
N LYS A 6 -11.83 21.34 -7.58
CA LYS A 6 -10.70 21.15 -8.51
C LYS A 6 -9.43 20.75 -7.77
N VAL A 7 -9.19 21.33 -6.58
CA VAL A 7 -8.05 20.93 -5.75
C VAL A 7 -8.18 19.47 -5.34
N ILE A 8 -9.35 19.04 -4.87
CA ILE A 8 -9.60 17.62 -4.54
C ILE A 8 -9.34 16.73 -5.76
N GLU A 9 -9.79 17.10 -6.96
CA GLU A 9 -9.55 16.32 -8.18
C GLU A 9 -8.05 16.17 -8.50
N MET A 10 -7.27 17.25 -8.30
CA MET A 10 -5.80 17.21 -8.47
C MET A 10 -5.14 16.27 -7.44
N LEU A 11 -5.49 16.41 -6.16
CA LEU A 11 -4.95 15.56 -5.10
C LEU A 11 -5.35 14.08 -5.29
N GLN A 12 -6.54 13.79 -5.79
CA GLN A 12 -6.97 12.44 -6.16
C GLN A 12 -6.12 11.86 -7.31
N ALA A 13 -5.73 12.70 -8.27
CA ALA A 13 -4.85 12.25 -9.34
C ALA A 13 -3.45 11.94 -8.80
N ASP A 14 -2.90 12.81 -7.96
CA ASP A 14 -1.61 12.59 -7.29
C ASP A 14 -1.67 11.30 -6.46
N MET A 15 -2.68 11.13 -5.61
CA MET A 15 -2.87 9.95 -4.76
C MET A 15 -2.95 8.64 -5.56
N ARG A 16 -3.60 8.63 -6.73
CA ARG A 16 -3.64 7.44 -7.60
C ARG A 16 -2.28 7.10 -8.20
N ASP A 17 -1.48 8.11 -8.51
CA ASP A 17 -0.15 7.91 -9.07
C ASP A 17 0.83 7.42 -7.98
N GLU A 18 0.75 7.95 -6.74
CA GLU A 18 1.49 7.40 -5.59
C GLU A 18 1.14 5.92 -5.34
N HIS A 19 -0.16 5.58 -5.39
CA HIS A 19 -0.60 4.20 -5.24
C HIS A 19 -0.01 3.30 -6.33
N ALA A 20 0.08 3.78 -7.57
CA ALA A 20 0.72 3.04 -8.65
C ALA A 20 2.23 2.90 -8.44
N ALA A 21 2.92 3.94 -7.96
CA ALA A 21 4.34 3.94 -7.66
C ALA A 21 4.68 2.93 -6.56
N ILE A 22 3.93 2.91 -5.45
CA ILE A 22 4.07 1.91 -4.37
C ILE A 22 4.07 0.48 -4.95
N ILE A 23 3.06 0.16 -5.76
CA ILE A 23 2.91 -1.18 -6.31
C ILE A 23 4.02 -1.50 -7.31
N GLN A 24 4.40 -0.56 -8.17
CA GLN A 24 5.47 -0.72 -9.14
C GLN A 24 6.81 -0.99 -8.47
N TYR A 25 7.18 -0.18 -7.48
CA TYR A 25 8.46 -0.27 -6.79
C TYR A 25 8.55 -1.55 -5.97
N LEU A 26 7.51 -1.91 -5.22
CA LEU A 26 7.47 -3.19 -4.49
C LEU A 26 7.58 -4.40 -5.43
N GLN A 27 6.93 -4.38 -6.59
CA GLN A 27 7.03 -5.43 -7.59
C GLN A 27 8.47 -5.58 -8.12
N HIS A 28 9.15 -4.47 -8.38
CA HIS A 28 10.55 -4.47 -8.81
C HIS A 28 11.48 -4.93 -7.69
N ALA A 29 11.28 -4.47 -6.44
CA ALA A 29 12.07 -4.91 -5.28
C ALA A 29 11.98 -6.43 -5.07
N TYR A 30 10.78 -6.99 -5.04
CA TYR A 30 10.59 -8.44 -4.88
C TYR A 30 11.15 -9.25 -6.06
N ALA A 31 11.14 -8.69 -7.27
CA ALA A 31 11.72 -9.36 -8.43
C ALA A 31 13.26 -9.35 -8.43
N ILE A 32 13.88 -8.33 -7.85
CA ILE A 32 15.32 -8.25 -7.62
C ILE A 32 15.72 -9.25 -6.52
N GLY A 33 14.92 -9.36 -5.48
CA GLY A 33 15.13 -10.27 -4.36
C GLY A 33 15.92 -9.66 -3.22
N GLU A 34 16.60 -10.48 -2.42
CA GLU A 34 17.38 -10.00 -1.27
C GLU A 34 18.61 -9.22 -1.73
N GLY A 35 18.85 -8.04 -1.15
CA GLY A 35 20.02 -7.23 -1.45
C GLY A 35 19.87 -5.78 -0.99
N GLU A 36 20.96 -5.02 -1.11
CA GLU A 36 20.99 -3.60 -0.76
C GLU A 36 20.07 -2.80 -1.69
N GLU A 37 20.08 -3.14 -2.97
CA GLU A 37 19.27 -2.48 -4.00
C GLU A 37 17.76 -2.68 -3.77
N ALA A 38 17.32 -3.89 -3.45
CA ALA A 38 15.93 -4.16 -3.12
C ALA A 38 15.48 -3.38 -1.87
N CYS A 39 16.33 -3.34 -0.82
CA CYS A 39 16.06 -2.57 0.38
C CYS A 39 15.97 -1.05 0.10
N GLU A 40 16.77 -0.50 -0.82
CA GLU A 40 16.71 0.90 -1.24
C GLU A 40 15.38 1.20 -1.96
N ILE A 41 14.96 0.34 -2.89
CA ILE A 41 13.67 0.47 -3.59
C ILE A 41 12.49 0.38 -2.62
N GLU A 42 12.51 -0.56 -1.67
CA GLU A 42 11.47 -0.64 -0.64
C GLU A 42 11.45 0.58 0.29
N ALA A 43 12.61 1.22 0.52
CA ALA A 43 12.65 2.46 1.29
C ALA A 43 11.93 3.59 0.55
N ILE A 44 12.14 3.71 -0.76
CA ILE A 44 11.42 4.66 -1.60
C ILE A 44 9.92 4.32 -1.61
N ALA A 45 9.54 3.06 -1.81
CA ALA A 45 8.12 2.66 -1.75
C ALA A 45 7.43 3.06 -0.43
N ARG A 46 8.16 3.02 0.71
CA ARG A 46 7.65 3.51 2.00
C ARG A 46 7.50 5.04 2.05
N ASP A 47 8.28 5.78 1.31
CA ASP A 47 8.12 7.22 1.17
C ASP A 47 6.85 7.53 0.36
N GLU A 48 6.57 6.79 -0.73
CA GLU A 48 5.32 6.90 -1.49
C GLU A 48 4.08 6.53 -0.66
N MET A 49 4.19 5.56 0.26
CA MET A 49 3.12 5.27 1.21
C MET A 49 2.80 6.48 2.10
N ARG A 50 3.82 7.24 2.53
CA ARG A 50 3.62 8.49 3.29
C ARG A 50 3.02 9.60 2.44
N HIS A 51 3.43 9.72 1.18
CA HIS A 51 2.82 10.68 0.24
C HIS A 51 1.35 10.38 0.03
N PHE A 52 1.01 9.11 -0.20
CA PHE A 52 -0.36 8.63 -0.32
C PHE A 52 -1.21 8.99 0.90
N ASP A 53 -0.69 8.75 2.10
CA ASP A 53 -1.35 9.07 3.38
C ASP A 53 -1.60 10.59 3.52
N TRP A 54 -0.58 11.42 3.33
CA TRP A 54 -0.71 12.87 3.41
C TRP A 54 -1.70 13.45 2.40
N LEU A 55 -1.77 12.90 1.19
CA LEU A 55 -2.72 13.31 0.18
C LEU A 55 -4.15 12.91 0.56
N ALA A 56 -4.34 11.71 1.11
CA ALA A 56 -5.63 11.25 1.61
C ALA A 56 -6.15 12.15 2.75
N GLU A 57 -5.30 12.47 3.73
CA GLU A 57 -5.64 13.41 4.80
C GLU A 57 -6.04 14.79 4.26
N ALA A 58 -5.27 15.33 3.31
CA ALA A 58 -5.57 16.62 2.70
C ALA A 58 -6.92 16.61 1.95
N ILE A 59 -7.26 15.51 1.27
CA ILE A 59 -8.55 15.33 0.61
C ILE A 59 -9.69 15.34 1.65
N VAL A 60 -9.55 14.62 2.77
CA VAL A 60 -10.56 14.58 3.83
C VAL A 60 -10.73 15.94 4.50
N GLU A 61 -9.65 16.65 4.79
CA GLU A 61 -9.70 18.03 5.33
C GLU A 61 -10.43 19.00 4.42
N LEU A 62 -10.34 18.83 3.11
CA LEU A 62 -11.08 19.59 2.12
C LEU A 62 -12.55 19.15 1.96
N GLY A 63 -12.97 18.12 2.70
CA GLY A 63 -14.34 17.56 2.67
C GLY A 63 -14.56 16.56 1.52
N GLY A 64 -13.48 16.03 0.92
CA GLY A 64 -13.51 14.95 -0.06
C GLY A 64 -13.51 13.57 0.60
N LYS A 65 -13.57 12.53 -0.22
CA LYS A 65 -13.33 11.14 0.17
C LYS A 65 -12.15 10.62 -0.64
N PRO A 66 -11.14 9.98 -0.04
CA PRO A 66 -10.02 9.41 -0.76
C PRO A 66 -10.45 8.37 -1.80
N ASP A 67 -9.85 8.40 -2.97
CA ASP A 67 -10.06 7.40 -4.02
C ASP A 67 -8.97 6.32 -3.90
N MET A 68 -9.35 5.11 -3.51
CA MET A 68 -8.43 3.99 -3.30
C MET A 68 -8.03 3.27 -4.59
N THR A 69 -8.47 3.76 -5.75
CA THR A 69 -8.03 3.23 -7.04
C THR A 69 -6.57 3.62 -7.31
N ARG A 70 -5.85 2.79 -8.05
CA ARG A 70 -4.48 3.10 -8.45
C ARG A 70 -4.39 3.55 -9.90
N GLY A 71 -3.33 4.30 -10.22
CA GLY A 71 -2.94 4.70 -11.56
C GLY A 71 -2.32 3.56 -12.37
N PHE A 72 -1.62 3.93 -13.44
CA PHE A 72 -0.94 2.99 -14.32
C PHE A 72 0.36 2.47 -13.70
N VAL A 73 0.52 1.16 -13.61
CA VAL A 73 1.72 0.46 -13.16
C VAL A 73 2.48 -0.06 -14.37
N ASP A 74 3.74 0.34 -14.54
CA ASP A 74 4.60 -0.05 -15.65
C ASP A 74 5.61 -1.12 -15.20
N LEU A 75 5.30 -2.38 -15.47
CA LEU A 75 6.16 -3.53 -15.16
C LEU A 75 6.89 -4.06 -16.40
N GLU A 76 6.95 -3.29 -17.48
CA GLU A 76 7.68 -3.68 -18.69
C GLU A 76 9.19 -3.67 -18.43
N GLY A 77 9.87 -4.62 -19.07
CA GLY A 77 11.32 -4.79 -18.98
C GLY A 77 11.71 -6.24 -18.73
N ASN A 78 12.97 -6.56 -18.95
CA ASN A 78 13.50 -7.92 -18.89
C ASN A 78 14.49 -8.12 -17.74
N GLY A 79 14.75 -7.09 -16.94
CA GLY A 79 15.71 -7.17 -15.84
C GLY A 79 15.83 -5.88 -15.06
N PRO A 80 16.59 -5.92 -13.95
CA PRO A 80 16.64 -4.85 -12.97
C PRO A 80 16.96 -3.46 -13.55
N GLY A 81 17.96 -3.33 -14.43
CA GLY A 81 18.31 -2.03 -15.04
C GLY A 81 17.19 -1.43 -15.89
N GLU A 82 16.41 -2.27 -16.62
CA GLU A 82 15.26 -1.78 -17.38
C GLU A 82 14.09 -1.38 -16.45
N TRP A 83 13.87 -2.14 -15.35
CA TRP A 83 12.85 -1.83 -14.35
C TRP A 83 13.15 -0.49 -13.66
N MET A 84 14.38 -0.25 -13.22
CA MET A 84 14.80 1.04 -12.65
C MET A 84 14.61 2.18 -13.63
N GLY A 85 14.83 1.94 -14.93
CA GLY A 85 14.52 2.92 -15.97
C GLY A 85 13.03 3.27 -16.07
N ARG A 86 12.12 2.33 -15.74
CA ARG A 86 10.68 2.58 -15.64
C ARG A 86 10.34 3.39 -14.39
N ASP A 87 11.03 3.12 -13.27
CA ASP A 87 10.86 3.86 -12.03
C ASP A 87 11.32 5.32 -12.20
N VAL A 88 12.48 5.57 -12.84
CA VAL A 88 12.88 6.93 -13.25
C VAL A 88 11.80 7.65 -14.06
N GLN A 89 11.15 6.95 -15.01
CA GLN A 89 10.09 7.54 -15.82
C GLN A 89 8.80 7.81 -14.99
N ALA A 90 8.51 7.00 -13.97
CA ALA A 90 7.42 7.25 -13.05
C ALA A 90 7.67 8.54 -12.27
N GLU A 91 8.86 8.70 -11.67
CA GLU A 91 9.27 9.90 -10.96
C GLU A 91 9.24 11.16 -11.84
N GLU A 92 9.70 11.06 -13.09
CA GLU A 92 9.64 12.19 -14.03
C GLU A 92 8.20 12.65 -14.31
N ARG A 93 7.25 11.70 -14.39
CA ARG A 93 5.81 12.01 -14.53
C ARG A 93 5.26 12.69 -13.28
N ALA A 94 5.54 12.13 -12.10
CA ALA A 94 5.12 12.68 -10.81
C ALA A 94 5.66 14.11 -10.62
N ILE A 95 6.95 14.33 -10.82
CA ILE A 95 7.60 15.65 -10.76
C ILE A 95 6.90 16.66 -11.68
N ALA A 96 6.58 16.28 -12.91
CA ALA A 96 5.90 17.15 -13.86
C ALA A 96 4.48 17.50 -13.39
N GLN A 97 3.75 16.52 -12.87
CA GLN A 97 2.39 16.67 -12.35
C GLN A 97 2.36 17.56 -11.10
N TYR A 98 3.21 17.29 -10.11
CA TYR A 98 3.32 18.12 -8.89
C TYR A 98 3.66 19.58 -9.23
N LYS A 99 4.59 19.84 -10.15
CA LYS A 99 4.91 21.20 -10.62
C LYS A 99 3.69 21.88 -11.23
N ALA A 100 2.89 21.19 -12.02
CA ALA A 100 1.67 21.71 -12.61
C ALA A 100 0.60 22.01 -11.55
N HIS A 101 0.37 21.10 -10.59
CA HIS A 101 -0.61 21.28 -9.52
C HIS A 101 -0.21 22.42 -8.58
N ILE A 102 1.05 22.53 -8.19
CA ILE A 102 1.58 23.65 -7.37
C ILE A 102 1.35 25.00 -8.07
N ALA A 103 1.47 25.06 -9.40
CA ALA A 103 1.21 26.27 -10.15
C ALA A 103 -0.27 26.62 -10.22
N ALA A 104 -1.18 25.64 -10.25
CA ALA A 104 -2.61 25.80 -10.43
C ALA A 104 -3.39 26.03 -9.12
N ILE A 105 -2.88 25.56 -7.99
CA ILE A 105 -3.53 25.64 -6.67
C ILE A 105 -3.13 26.96 -6.00
N ASP A 106 -4.08 27.63 -5.33
CA ASP A 106 -3.79 28.88 -4.60
C ASP A 106 -3.65 28.66 -3.07
N ASP A 107 -4.16 27.53 -2.54
CA ASP A 107 -4.09 27.21 -1.11
C ASP A 107 -2.64 27.04 -0.63
N PRO A 108 -2.16 27.86 0.34
CA PRO A 108 -0.78 27.82 0.77
C PRO A 108 -0.43 26.57 1.58
N LYS A 109 -1.40 25.93 2.27
CA LYS A 109 -1.19 24.68 3.01
C LYS A 109 -0.96 23.55 2.03
N ILE A 110 -1.84 23.39 1.05
CA ILE A 110 -1.71 22.37 0.01
C ILE A 110 -0.42 22.58 -0.80
N LYS A 111 -0.09 23.83 -1.16
CA LYS A 111 1.20 24.10 -1.84
C LYS A 111 2.43 23.68 -1.04
N ARG A 112 2.39 23.81 0.30
CA ARG A 112 3.51 23.34 1.13
C ARG A 112 3.63 21.83 1.09
N LEU A 113 2.51 21.13 1.23
CA LEU A 113 2.44 19.68 1.11
C LEU A 113 3.04 19.22 -0.23
N LEU A 114 2.48 19.69 -1.34
CA LEU A 114 2.93 19.27 -2.68
C LEU A 114 4.39 19.64 -2.97
N ARG A 115 4.93 20.71 -2.37
CA ARG A 115 6.36 21.04 -2.48
C ARG A 115 7.25 20.10 -1.67
N ARG A 116 6.75 19.60 -0.53
CA ARG A 116 7.46 18.60 0.26
C ARG A 116 7.55 17.30 -0.52
N ILE A 117 6.43 16.81 -1.03
CA ILE A 117 6.40 15.61 -1.87
C ILE A 117 7.30 15.80 -3.10
N LEU A 118 7.15 16.88 -3.85
CA LEU A 118 7.99 17.18 -5.02
C LEU A 118 9.50 17.12 -4.71
N HIS A 119 9.91 17.53 -3.52
CA HIS A 119 11.31 17.44 -3.12
C HIS A 119 11.78 15.99 -2.96
N ASP A 120 10.92 15.16 -2.39
CA ASP A 120 11.20 13.74 -2.20
C ASP A 120 11.21 13.03 -3.59
N GLU A 121 10.26 13.31 -4.51
CA GLU A 121 10.27 12.79 -5.90
C GLU A 121 11.55 13.15 -6.67
N GLU A 122 12.05 14.39 -6.50
CA GLU A 122 13.31 14.80 -7.13
C GLU A 122 14.51 14.01 -6.60
N ALA A 123 14.49 13.57 -5.33
CA ALA A 123 15.49 12.70 -4.74
C ALA A 123 15.34 11.26 -5.25
N HIS A 124 14.12 10.68 -5.19
CA HIS A 124 13.82 9.33 -5.66
C HIS A 124 14.24 9.11 -7.11
N ARG A 125 13.95 10.07 -8.00
CA ARG A 125 14.45 10.02 -9.38
C ARG A 125 15.96 9.92 -9.45
N GLY A 126 16.69 10.62 -8.56
CA GLY A 126 18.15 10.56 -8.47
C GLY A 126 18.63 9.17 -8.06
N ASP A 127 18.00 8.60 -7.05
CA ASP A 127 18.31 7.28 -6.51
C ASP A 127 18.02 6.18 -7.54
N PHE A 128 16.86 6.20 -8.18
CA PHE A 128 16.54 5.26 -9.28
C PHE A 128 17.46 5.41 -10.48
N THR A 129 17.93 6.62 -10.81
CA THR A 129 18.93 6.82 -11.88
C THR A 129 20.25 6.14 -11.53
N LYS A 130 20.70 6.26 -10.28
CA LYS A 130 21.90 5.60 -9.77
C LYS A 130 21.75 4.08 -9.79
N LEU A 131 20.62 3.56 -9.28
CA LEU A 131 20.30 2.13 -9.32
C LEU A 131 20.25 1.58 -10.75
N ALA A 132 19.69 2.33 -11.71
CA ALA A 132 19.65 1.93 -13.11
C ALA A 132 21.05 1.78 -13.70
N ASP A 133 21.99 2.72 -13.38
CA ASP A 133 23.38 2.64 -13.81
C ASP A 133 24.13 1.47 -13.16
N GLU A 134 23.89 1.19 -11.89
CA GLU A 134 24.51 0.09 -11.13
C GLU A 134 24.00 -1.28 -11.59
N LEU A 135 22.74 -1.39 -11.97
CA LEU A 135 22.09 -2.64 -12.37
C LEU A 135 22.06 -2.86 -13.89
N VAL A 136 22.69 -1.98 -14.70
CA VAL A 136 22.66 -2.06 -16.18
C VAL A 136 23.19 -3.41 -16.71
N ASP A 137 24.19 -3.97 -16.05
CA ASP A 137 24.81 -5.25 -16.41
C ASP A 137 24.25 -6.44 -15.62
N ALA A 138 23.20 -6.22 -14.78
CA ALA A 138 22.58 -7.30 -14.04
C ALA A 138 21.97 -8.33 -14.99
N GLU A 139 22.04 -9.60 -14.61
CA GLU A 139 21.54 -10.70 -15.43
C GLU A 139 20.05 -10.51 -15.73
N ALA A 140 19.67 -10.64 -16.99
CA ALA A 140 18.29 -10.49 -17.41
C ALA A 140 17.40 -11.58 -16.76
N ALA A 141 16.51 -11.14 -15.88
CA ALA A 141 15.58 -12.03 -15.17
C ALA A 141 14.37 -12.46 -16.02
N GLY A 142 14.19 -11.85 -17.19
CA GLY A 142 13.01 -11.95 -18.03
C GLY A 142 11.85 -11.07 -17.56
N PRO A 143 10.77 -10.96 -18.34
CA PRO A 143 9.61 -10.16 -17.98
C PRO A 143 9.00 -10.62 -16.66
N LEU A 144 8.58 -9.68 -15.79
CA LEU A 144 7.97 -10.01 -14.49
C LEU A 144 6.77 -10.95 -14.62
N GLY A 145 5.87 -10.67 -15.55
CA GLY A 145 4.69 -11.50 -15.81
C GLY A 145 4.97 -12.92 -16.34
N ALA A 146 6.21 -13.22 -16.76
CA ALA A 146 6.63 -14.57 -17.18
C ALA A 146 7.09 -15.45 -16.01
N ARG A 147 7.26 -14.90 -14.81
CA ARG A 147 7.67 -15.66 -13.61
C ARG A 147 6.45 -16.42 -13.06
N THR A 148 6.39 -17.69 -13.37
CA THR A 148 5.23 -18.55 -13.10
C THR A 148 5.38 -19.46 -11.88
N GLY A 149 6.48 -19.32 -11.13
CA GLY A 149 6.80 -20.22 -10.02
C GLY A 149 7.08 -21.66 -10.49
N ALA A 150 7.70 -21.81 -11.67
CA ALA A 150 8.01 -23.12 -12.22
C ALA A 150 8.91 -23.93 -11.26
N GLY A 151 8.37 -25.02 -10.70
CA GLY A 151 9.06 -25.85 -9.69
C GLY A 151 8.49 -25.72 -8.28
N ALA A 152 7.74 -24.68 -7.97
CA ALA A 152 6.96 -24.62 -6.73
C ALA A 152 5.76 -25.58 -6.80
N PRO A 153 5.32 -26.16 -5.64
CA PRO A 153 4.04 -26.87 -5.60
C PRO A 153 2.91 -25.89 -5.98
N PRO A 154 2.10 -26.18 -7.02
CA PRO A 154 1.10 -25.22 -7.50
C PRO A 154 0.15 -24.75 -6.39
N ARG A 155 -0.26 -25.70 -5.52
CA ARG A 155 -1.17 -25.39 -4.41
C ARG A 155 -0.56 -24.41 -3.38
N THR A 156 0.74 -24.54 -3.10
CA THR A 156 1.46 -23.63 -2.21
C THR A 156 1.51 -22.22 -2.78
N LEU A 157 1.82 -22.11 -4.07
CA LEU A 157 1.85 -20.82 -4.75
C LEU A 157 0.46 -20.17 -4.77
N ASP A 158 -0.61 -20.95 -5.02
CA ASP A 158 -2.00 -20.44 -4.99
C ASP A 158 -2.37 -19.91 -3.59
N ILE A 159 -1.94 -20.58 -2.51
CA ILE A 159 -2.17 -20.13 -1.14
C ILE A 159 -1.48 -18.80 -0.88
N LEU A 160 -0.21 -18.68 -1.24
CA LEU A 160 0.55 -17.45 -1.03
C LEU A 160 -0.01 -16.28 -1.85
N GLN A 161 -0.40 -16.51 -3.10
CA GLN A 161 -1.04 -15.49 -3.94
C GLN A 161 -2.39 -15.04 -3.38
N ALA A 162 -3.20 -15.97 -2.87
CA ALA A 162 -4.45 -15.62 -2.22
C ALA A 162 -4.23 -14.80 -0.95
N GLY A 163 -3.16 -15.10 -0.18
CA GLY A 163 -2.74 -14.30 0.96
C GLY A 163 -2.33 -12.88 0.53
N VAL A 164 -1.41 -12.73 -0.43
CA VAL A 164 -1.01 -11.41 -0.97
C VAL A 164 -2.24 -10.58 -1.39
N GLN A 165 -3.19 -11.20 -2.09
CA GLN A 165 -4.41 -10.51 -2.52
C GLN A 165 -5.29 -10.09 -1.34
N HIS A 166 -5.41 -10.94 -0.31
CA HIS A 166 -6.17 -10.63 0.89
C HIS A 166 -5.55 -9.45 1.63
N GLU A 167 -4.26 -9.55 1.99
CA GLU A 167 -3.54 -8.51 2.74
C GLU A 167 -3.60 -7.17 2.00
N TYR A 168 -3.39 -7.17 0.68
CA TYR A 168 -3.52 -5.95 -0.10
C TYR A 168 -4.93 -5.35 -0.05
N SER A 169 -5.97 -6.19 -0.04
CA SER A 169 -7.35 -5.73 0.08
C SER A 169 -7.61 -5.08 1.43
N VAL A 170 -7.20 -5.71 2.53
CA VAL A 170 -7.45 -5.19 3.88
C VAL A 170 -6.59 -3.96 4.19
N ILE A 171 -5.36 -3.87 3.69
CA ILE A 171 -4.54 -2.64 3.75
C ILE A 171 -5.33 -1.45 3.21
N LEU A 172 -5.85 -1.55 1.99
CA LEU A 172 -6.61 -0.47 1.37
C LEU A 172 -7.90 -0.14 2.13
N GLN A 173 -8.59 -1.16 2.63
CA GLN A 173 -9.83 -1.00 3.40
C GLN A 173 -9.57 -0.31 4.73
N TYR A 174 -8.57 -0.74 5.50
CA TYR A 174 -8.24 -0.17 6.81
C TYR A 174 -7.70 1.25 6.69
N LEU A 175 -6.86 1.53 5.69
CA LEU A 175 -6.42 2.91 5.39
C LEU A 175 -7.60 3.81 5.05
N TYR A 176 -8.52 3.37 4.18
CA TYR A 176 -9.70 4.16 3.88
C TYR A 176 -10.56 4.41 5.11
N HIS A 177 -10.81 3.37 5.92
CA HIS A 177 -11.57 3.49 7.16
C HIS A 177 -10.88 4.44 8.13
N SER A 178 -9.55 4.41 8.27
CA SER A 178 -8.79 5.32 9.11
C SER A 178 -8.98 6.77 8.67
N PHE A 179 -8.89 7.08 7.37
CA PHE A 179 -9.05 8.43 6.84
C PHE A 179 -10.43 9.05 7.09
N VAL A 180 -11.48 8.23 7.04
CA VAL A 180 -12.86 8.72 7.19
C VAL A 180 -13.43 8.54 8.61
N MET A 181 -12.67 7.91 9.52
CA MET A 181 -13.09 7.64 10.89
C MET A 181 -13.12 8.93 11.72
N PRO A 182 -14.25 9.32 12.31
CA PRO A 182 -14.34 10.56 13.08
C PRO A 182 -13.70 10.48 14.47
N ASN A 183 -13.38 9.29 14.98
CA ASN A 183 -12.73 9.07 16.27
C ASN A 183 -11.23 8.86 16.05
N CYS A 184 -10.39 9.78 16.54
CA CYS A 184 -8.95 9.77 16.33
C CYS A 184 -8.22 8.56 16.93
N GLU A 185 -8.68 8.02 18.05
CA GLU A 185 -8.10 6.82 18.65
C GLU A 185 -8.35 5.62 17.75
N VAL A 186 -9.57 5.48 17.25
CA VAL A 186 -9.95 4.41 16.32
C VAL A 186 -9.27 4.59 14.96
N SER A 187 -9.20 5.82 14.43
CA SER A 187 -8.51 6.14 13.17
C SER A 187 -7.05 5.69 13.22
N ARG A 188 -6.32 6.10 14.26
CA ARG A 188 -4.90 5.74 14.42
C ARG A 188 -4.70 4.24 14.57
N GLU A 189 -5.60 3.55 15.25
CA GLU A 189 -5.50 2.12 15.43
C GLU A 189 -5.74 1.37 14.11
N LEU A 190 -6.72 1.79 13.29
CA LEU A 190 -6.94 1.25 11.96
C LEU A 190 -5.73 1.44 11.04
N GLU A 191 -5.08 2.62 11.08
CA GLU A 191 -3.84 2.89 10.34
C GLU A 191 -2.71 1.96 10.81
N MET A 192 -2.55 1.76 12.13
CA MET A 192 -1.54 0.86 12.67
C MET A 192 -1.78 -0.60 12.24
N GLN A 193 -3.02 -1.05 12.17
CA GLN A 193 -3.31 -2.38 11.66
C GLN A 193 -3.04 -2.48 10.16
N ALA A 194 -3.38 -1.47 9.35
CA ALA A 194 -3.00 -1.44 7.94
C ALA A 194 -1.48 -1.59 7.73
N ILE A 195 -0.66 -0.96 8.58
CA ILE A 195 0.81 -1.10 8.55
C ILE A 195 1.23 -2.55 8.91
N ASN A 196 0.55 -3.20 9.84
CA ASN A 196 0.82 -4.61 10.15
C ASN A 196 0.51 -5.51 8.95
N GLU A 197 -0.62 -5.27 8.25
CA GLU A 197 -0.96 -6.04 7.03
C GLU A 197 0.02 -5.79 5.88
N MET A 198 0.62 -4.59 5.78
CA MET A 198 1.72 -4.36 4.83
C MET A 198 2.90 -5.29 5.09
N GLN A 199 3.20 -5.58 6.36
CA GLN A 199 4.26 -6.54 6.72
C GLN A 199 3.87 -7.97 6.35
N HIS A 200 2.61 -8.39 6.59
CA HIS A 200 2.11 -9.71 6.19
C HIS A 200 2.19 -9.87 4.67
N MET A 201 1.69 -8.88 3.92
CA MET A 201 1.76 -8.87 2.47
C MET A 201 3.21 -9.00 1.97
N GLY A 202 4.14 -8.25 2.57
CA GLY A 202 5.57 -8.32 2.24
C GLY A 202 6.13 -9.73 2.41
N TRP A 203 5.94 -10.36 3.56
CA TRP A 203 6.41 -11.73 3.81
C TRP A 203 5.86 -12.74 2.81
N LEU A 204 4.57 -12.63 2.45
CA LEU A 204 3.93 -13.52 1.49
C LEU A 204 4.45 -13.27 0.06
N ALA A 205 4.62 -12.00 -0.32
CA ALA A 205 5.12 -11.59 -1.62
C ALA A 205 6.58 -12.05 -1.85
N GLU A 206 7.44 -11.90 -0.83
CA GLU A 206 8.81 -12.42 -0.84
C GLU A 206 8.81 -13.94 -1.07
N LYS A 207 7.96 -14.71 -0.37
CA LYS A 207 7.86 -16.16 -0.56
C LYS A 207 7.39 -16.55 -1.96
N VAL A 208 6.47 -15.78 -2.55
CA VAL A 208 6.08 -15.95 -3.96
C VAL A 208 7.28 -15.74 -4.88
N ALA A 209 8.06 -14.67 -4.65
CA ALA A 209 9.24 -14.35 -5.46
C ALA A 209 10.37 -15.37 -5.31
N GLU A 210 10.67 -15.83 -4.09
CA GLU A 210 11.63 -16.91 -3.80
C GLU A 210 11.30 -18.20 -4.55
N MET A 211 10.00 -18.50 -4.71
CA MET A 211 9.52 -19.64 -5.50
C MET A 211 9.53 -19.38 -7.02
N GLY A 212 10.10 -18.25 -7.47
CA GLY A 212 10.14 -17.87 -8.89
C GLY A 212 8.79 -17.43 -9.44
N GLY A 213 7.83 -17.12 -8.57
CA GLY A 213 6.55 -16.53 -8.92
C GLY A 213 6.65 -15.00 -9.05
N HIS A 214 5.54 -14.41 -9.45
CA HIS A 214 5.35 -12.96 -9.46
C HIS A 214 4.18 -12.62 -8.52
N PRO A 215 4.39 -11.84 -7.44
CA PRO A 215 3.32 -11.48 -6.53
C PRO A 215 2.20 -10.70 -7.26
N LEU A 216 0.97 -11.19 -7.21
CA LEU A 216 -0.18 -10.54 -7.83
C LEU A 216 -0.77 -9.53 -6.86
N MET A 217 -0.33 -8.28 -6.93
CA MET A 217 -0.85 -7.18 -6.11
C MET A 217 -2.14 -6.63 -6.73
N GLU A 218 -3.20 -7.42 -6.68
CA GLU A 218 -4.56 -7.06 -7.06
C GLU A 218 -5.47 -7.26 -5.84
N HIS A 219 -6.35 -6.30 -5.58
CA HIS A 219 -7.30 -6.40 -4.47
C HIS A 219 -8.65 -6.97 -4.91
N THR A 220 -9.39 -7.51 -3.96
CA THR A 220 -10.79 -7.90 -4.12
C THR A 220 -11.73 -6.68 -3.95
N GLU A 221 -13.04 -6.89 -3.87
CA GLU A 221 -14.00 -5.83 -3.56
C GLU A 221 -13.74 -5.28 -2.14
N LEU A 222 -13.67 -3.96 -2.01
CA LEU A 222 -13.43 -3.27 -0.75
C LEU A 222 -14.74 -2.78 -0.14
N ALA A 223 -14.93 -2.95 1.17
CA ALA A 223 -16.13 -2.49 1.89
C ALA A 223 -15.93 -1.06 2.39
N LEU A 224 -15.90 -0.08 1.48
CA LEU A 224 -15.57 1.33 1.80
C LEU A 224 -16.76 2.17 2.29
N GLU A 225 -17.99 1.72 2.13
CA GLU A 225 -19.19 2.51 2.47
C GLU A 225 -19.81 2.05 3.79
N GLY A 226 -20.40 3.00 4.54
CA GLY A 226 -21.12 2.70 5.76
C GLY A 226 -20.89 3.70 6.89
N THR A 227 -21.48 3.41 8.02
CA THR A 227 -21.19 4.09 9.29
C THR A 227 -19.90 3.54 9.90
N PRO A 228 -19.23 4.25 10.82
CA PRO A 228 -18.06 3.73 11.54
C PRO A 228 -18.25 2.31 12.11
N ALA A 229 -19.43 2.01 12.64
CA ALA A 229 -19.73 0.69 13.17
C ALA A 229 -19.95 -0.38 12.09
N GLU A 230 -20.37 -0.02 10.89
CA GLU A 230 -20.49 -0.92 9.73
C GLU A 230 -19.12 -1.20 9.13
N MET A 231 -18.26 -0.20 9.04
CA MET A 231 -16.88 -0.34 8.61
C MET A 231 -16.11 -1.33 9.49
N LEU A 232 -16.11 -1.12 10.82
CA LEU A 232 -15.45 -2.04 11.76
C LEU A 232 -16.03 -3.47 11.74
N LYS A 233 -17.32 -3.64 11.44
CA LYS A 233 -17.89 -4.99 11.23
C LYS A 233 -17.38 -5.64 9.94
N ALA A 234 -17.15 -4.86 8.91
CA ALA A 234 -16.55 -5.37 7.66
C ALA A 234 -15.10 -5.81 7.90
N ASP A 235 -14.33 -5.02 8.70
CA ASP A 235 -12.97 -5.37 9.08
C ASP A 235 -12.95 -6.67 9.91
N ILE A 236 -13.78 -6.79 10.95
CA ILE A 236 -13.94 -8.03 11.73
C ILE A 236 -14.28 -9.23 10.81
N ALA A 237 -15.14 -9.04 9.83
CA ALA A 237 -15.53 -10.13 8.94
C ALA A 237 -14.36 -10.55 8.00
N ALA A 238 -13.51 -9.62 7.58
CA ALA A 238 -12.32 -9.90 6.80
C ALA A 238 -11.31 -10.74 7.61
N GLU A 239 -11.04 -10.33 8.86
CA GLU A 239 -10.12 -11.05 9.76
C GLU A 239 -10.57 -12.48 10.05
N GLN A 240 -11.87 -12.67 10.29
CA GLN A 240 -12.43 -14.00 10.52
C GLN A 240 -12.30 -14.90 9.30
N ALA A 241 -12.56 -14.37 8.11
CA ALA A 241 -12.48 -15.12 6.87
C ALA A 241 -11.04 -15.58 6.59
N VAL A 242 -10.04 -14.70 6.76
CA VAL A 242 -8.65 -15.05 6.53
C VAL A 242 -8.08 -15.97 7.61
N THR A 243 -8.47 -15.78 8.88
CA THR A 243 -8.11 -16.69 9.99
C THR A 243 -8.58 -18.12 9.69
N ASP A 244 -9.80 -18.29 9.22
CA ASP A 244 -10.36 -19.58 8.84
C ASP A 244 -9.62 -20.19 7.66
N ASP A 245 -9.28 -19.37 6.66
CA ASP A 245 -8.54 -19.78 5.48
C ASP A 245 -7.11 -20.20 5.81
N TYR A 246 -6.34 -19.42 6.55
CA TYR A 246 -4.99 -19.79 6.98
C TYR A 246 -4.99 -21.02 7.88
N THR A 247 -5.96 -21.15 8.79
CA THR A 247 -6.11 -22.35 9.65
C THR A 247 -6.26 -23.63 8.81
N ARG A 248 -7.01 -23.57 7.72
CA ARG A 248 -7.19 -24.69 6.80
C ARG A 248 -5.92 -24.93 5.96
N GLN A 249 -5.35 -23.85 5.41
CA GLN A 249 -4.25 -23.89 4.45
C GLN A 249 -2.93 -24.38 5.06
N ILE A 250 -2.65 -24.05 6.34
CA ILE A 250 -1.49 -24.56 7.09
C ILE A 250 -1.41 -26.09 7.03
N GLY A 251 -2.55 -26.78 7.06
CA GLY A 251 -2.62 -28.25 6.95
C GLY A 251 -2.30 -28.79 5.54
N GLU A 252 -2.31 -27.95 4.51
CA GLU A 252 -2.09 -28.31 3.11
C GLU A 252 -0.62 -28.12 2.67
N ILE A 253 0.19 -27.40 3.46
CA ILE A 253 1.57 -27.05 3.13
C ILE A 253 2.54 -28.07 3.76
N GLU A 254 3.49 -28.60 2.96
CA GLU A 254 4.51 -29.55 3.41
C GLU A 254 5.72 -28.86 4.04
N ASP A 255 6.08 -27.67 3.55
CA ASP A 255 7.21 -26.88 4.03
C ASP A 255 6.96 -26.36 5.47
N ALA A 256 7.91 -26.66 6.39
CA ALA A 256 7.75 -26.36 7.80
C ALA A 256 7.87 -24.84 8.08
N ASP A 257 8.83 -24.18 7.45
CA ASP A 257 9.10 -22.76 7.65
C ASP A 257 7.92 -21.92 7.12
N LEU A 258 7.33 -22.34 6.01
CA LEU A 258 6.15 -21.69 5.45
C LEU A 258 4.90 -21.92 6.30
N ARG A 259 4.73 -23.13 6.88
CA ARG A 259 3.65 -23.37 7.86
C ARG A 259 3.77 -22.46 9.07
N ASP A 260 5.00 -22.30 9.59
CA ASP A 260 5.26 -21.46 10.76
C ASP A 260 5.00 -19.99 10.43
N LEU A 261 5.34 -19.53 9.23
CA LEU A 261 5.00 -18.18 8.74
C LEU A 261 3.49 -17.96 8.70
N LEU A 262 2.74 -18.85 8.04
CA LEU A 262 1.28 -18.72 7.95
C LEU A 262 0.60 -18.84 9.33
N ALA A 263 1.12 -19.67 10.22
CA ALA A 263 0.63 -19.77 11.58
C ALA A 263 0.84 -18.46 12.36
N ARG A 264 1.99 -17.81 12.16
CA ARG A 264 2.29 -16.51 12.76
C ARG A 264 1.35 -15.41 12.23
N ILE A 265 1.14 -15.33 10.92
CA ILE A 265 0.20 -14.37 10.32
C ILE A 265 -1.18 -14.63 10.90
N ARG A 266 -1.72 -15.85 10.81
CA ARG A 266 -3.03 -16.22 11.37
C ARG A 266 -3.21 -15.79 12.83
N ASP A 267 -2.18 -15.95 13.67
CA ASP A 267 -2.25 -15.57 15.08
C ASP A 267 -2.33 -14.03 15.24
N HIS A 268 -1.78 -13.26 14.32
CA HIS A 268 -1.95 -11.81 14.25
C HIS A 268 -3.39 -11.45 13.82
N GLU A 269 -4.01 -12.14 12.84
CA GLU A 269 -5.39 -11.88 12.42
C GLU A 269 -6.39 -12.15 13.54
N VAL A 270 -6.14 -13.18 14.36
CA VAL A 270 -6.94 -13.42 15.59
C VAL A 270 -6.86 -12.22 16.54
N TYR A 271 -5.68 -11.62 16.71
CA TYR A 271 -5.51 -10.42 17.53
C TYR A 271 -6.20 -9.21 16.92
N HIS A 272 -6.14 -9.02 15.61
CA HIS A 272 -6.82 -7.93 14.90
C HIS A 272 -8.36 -8.04 15.04
N ASP A 273 -8.93 -9.24 14.91
CA ASP A 273 -10.38 -9.48 15.15
C ASP A 273 -10.80 -9.06 16.58
N GLU A 274 -10.02 -9.44 17.60
CA GLU A 274 -10.28 -9.03 18.98
C GLU A 274 -10.22 -7.51 19.16
N LEU A 275 -9.18 -6.88 18.60
CA LEU A 275 -8.98 -5.44 18.63
C LEU A 275 -10.12 -4.68 17.94
N PHE A 276 -10.50 -5.06 16.72
CA PHE A 276 -11.61 -4.42 16.01
C PHE A 276 -12.96 -4.57 16.73
N ARG A 277 -13.17 -5.65 17.50
CA ARG A 277 -14.35 -5.77 18.36
C ARG A 277 -14.34 -4.75 19.49
N ASP A 278 -13.20 -4.51 20.12
CA ASP A 278 -13.06 -3.51 21.17
C ASP A 278 -13.30 -2.10 20.61
N LEU A 279 -12.74 -1.77 19.45
CA LEU A 279 -12.98 -0.51 18.75
C LEU A 279 -14.45 -0.35 18.34
N LEU A 280 -15.13 -1.42 17.94
CA LEU A 280 -16.55 -1.41 17.62
C LEU A 280 -17.42 -1.07 18.84
N GLU A 281 -17.09 -1.59 20.02
CA GLU A 281 -17.80 -1.24 21.27
C GLU A 281 -17.53 0.20 21.68
N GLU A 282 -16.30 0.71 21.44
CA GLU A 282 -15.97 2.11 21.68
C GLU A 282 -16.80 3.06 20.81
N VAL A 283 -16.90 2.79 19.51
CA VAL A 283 -17.69 3.59 18.55
C VAL A 283 -19.17 3.56 18.90
N LYS A 284 -19.72 2.42 19.36
CA LYS A 284 -21.12 2.32 19.81
C LYS A 284 -21.38 3.07 21.12
N GLY A 285 -20.41 3.07 22.04
CA GLY A 285 -20.55 3.68 23.37
C GLY A 285 -20.45 5.21 23.37
N LYS A 286 -19.69 5.77 22.46
CA LYS A 286 -19.45 7.22 22.32
C LYS A 286 -20.41 7.82 21.28
N SER A 287 -21.67 8.06 21.64
CA SER A 287 -22.60 8.92 20.89
C SER A 287 -22.20 10.38 21.11
N GLY A 288 -21.18 10.91 20.47
CA GLY A 288 -20.87 12.35 20.55
C GLY A 288 -19.41 12.71 20.29
N VAL A 289 -19.16 13.18 19.11
CA VAL A 289 -18.29 14.29 18.72
C VAL A 289 -16.97 14.46 19.50
N GLY A 290 -15.94 13.79 19.06
CA GLY A 290 -14.59 14.29 19.07
C GLY A 290 -14.14 14.36 17.61
N GLY A 291 -14.30 15.49 16.95
CA GLY A 291 -13.74 15.66 15.60
C GLY A 291 -12.23 15.48 15.71
N CYS A 292 -11.65 14.58 14.93
CA CYS A 292 -10.22 14.58 14.69
C CYS A 292 -9.84 15.94 14.10
N THR A 293 -9.21 16.78 14.89
CA THR A 293 -8.18 17.62 14.30
C THR A 293 -6.98 16.70 14.20
N VAL A 294 -6.78 16.07 13.08
CA VAL A 294 -5.53 15.37 12.79
C VAL A 294 -4.44 16.39 13.07
N GLY A 295 -3.69 16.16 14.16
CA GLY A 295 -2.56 17.01 14.51
C GLY A 295 -1.57 16.82 13.39
N SER A 296 -1.60 17.78 12.49
CA SER A 296 -0.76 17.83 11.31
C SER A 296 0.68 17.47 11.70
N LEU A 297 1.19 16.35 11.18
CA LEU A 297 2.63 16.05 11.08
C LEU A 297 3.41 17.17 10.32
N MET A 298 2.68 18.22 9.88
CA MET A 298 3.20 19.38 9.17
C MET A 298 3.56 20.56 10.09
N ASP A 299 3.42 20.42 11.40
CA ASP A 299 3.75 21.49 12.38
C ASP A 299 5.13 21.31 13.03
N GLU A 300 5.95 20.32 12.59
CA GLU A 300 7.35 20.18 13.02
C GLU A 300 8.34 20.59 11.91
#